data_42e0dfdbf5ce3e6d3f4913217baaedf8
#
_entry.id   42e0dfdbf5ce3e6d3f4913217baaedf8
#
_cell.length_a   1.000
_cell.length_b   1.000
_cell.length_c   1.000
_cell.angle_alpha   90.00
_cell.angle_beta   90.00
_cell.angle_gamma   90.00
#
_symmetry.space_group_name_H-M   'P 1'
#
loop_
_entity.id
_entity.type
_entity.pdbx_description
1 polymer ?
#
loop_
_entity_poly.entity_id
_entity_poly.type
_entity_poly.pdbx_seq_one_letter_code
_entity_poly.pdbx_strand_id
1 'polypeptide(L)'
;MVSTDYDSQLRQRRQESRAFMLRVLNPIAAALGEGFEVELPQDITYEGTGYILMPDGKRLIFNYEKLNAGRGQFDVRGDLTVENISLHNHLPHGTRNPHINVTVTRPSADIARDIKRRLLPHYEAIVLAALEHWRTTEATKRNIESESTKYIEASCGMLRSAPHNRESVYSAQFHISSNRRDSRIMSGTVTVYADHAEFNRLSNVPASQALQIIRLLAEADGRTGDHSAEHLDA
;
A
#
# COMPACT_ATOMS: atom_id res chain seq x y z
N MET A 1 2.68 46.13 -11.18
CA MET A 1 1.48 46.46 -10.39
C MET A 1 0.24 45.58 -10.69
N VAL A 2 0.39 44.40 -11.27
CA VAL A 2 -0.72 43.50 -11.69
C VAL A 2 -0.97 42.36 -10.70
N SER A 3 -0.06 42.15 -9.71
CA SER A 3 -0.08 40.99 -8.82
C SER A 3 -1.15 41.03 -7.70
N THR A 4 -1.50 42.23 -7.20
CA THR A 4 -2.40 42.41 -6.04
C THR A 4 -3.88 42.12 -6.35
N ASP A 5 -4.33 42.35 -7.56
CA ASP A 5 -5.73 42.13 -7.96
C ASP A 5 -6.03 40.65 -8.19
N TYR A 6 -5.09 39.90 -8.77
CA TYR A 6 -5.21 38.45 -9.00
C TYR A 6 -5.30 37.69 -7.68
N ASP A 7 -4.45 38.02 -6.72
CA ASP A 7 -4.44 37.36 -5.40
C ASP A 7 -5.73 37.62 -4.62
N SER A 8 -6.30 38.83 -4.72
CA SER A 8 -7.57 39.15 -4.08
C SER A 8 -8.75 38.43 -4.72
N GLN A 9 -8.80 38.33 -6.03
CA GLN A 9 -9.82 37.57 -6.78
C GLN A 9 -9.73 36.05 -6.44
N LEU A 10 -8.52 35.52 -6.34
CA LEU A 10 -8.31 34.12 -5.99
C LEU A 10 -8.77 33.81 -4.56
N ARG A 11 -8.48 34.71 -3.59
CA ARG A 11 -8.96 34.58 -2.20
C ARG A 11 -10.49 34.65 -2.12
N GLN A 12 -11.10 35.55 -2.87
CA GLN A 12 -12.56 35.68 -2.91
C GLN A 12 -13.21 34.40 -3.46
N ARG A 13 -12.74 33.87 -4.59
CA ARG A 13 -13.25 32.61 -5.16
C ARG A 13 -13.15 31.45 -4.19
N ARG A 14 -12.05 31.35 -3.44
CA ARG A 14 -11.84 30.33 -2.40
C ARG A 14 -12.84 30.46 -1.26
N GLN A 15 -13.09 31.68 -0.79
CA GLN A 15 -14.07 31.90 0.26
C GLN A 15 -15.48 31.55 -0.22
N GLU A 16 -15.83 31.91 -1.45
CA GLU A 16 -17.13 31.57 -2.05
C GLU A 16 -17.29 30.05 -2.20
N SER A 17 -16.26 29.34 -2.71
CA SER A 17 -16.25 27.88 -2.83
C SER A 17 -16.40 27.20 -1.46
N ARG A 18 -15.64 27.67 -0.46
CA ARG A 18 -15.72 27.15 0.91
C ARG A 18 -17.11 27.36 1.53
N ALA A 19 -17.66 28.55 1.38
CA ALA A 19 -19.01 28.86 1.87
C ALA A 19 -20.10 28.01 1.19
N PHE A 20 -19.96 27.81 -0.14
CA PHE A 20 -20.83 26.91 -0.89
C PHE A 20 -20.76 25.47 -0.36
N MET A 21 -19.54 24.91 -0.19
CA MET A 21 -19.35 23.54 0.31
C MET A 21 -19.97 23.37 1.70
N LEU A 22 -19.72 24.27 2.64
CA LEU A 22 -20.30 24.21 3.97
C LEU A 22 -21.83 24.27 3.94
N ARG A 23 -22.38 25.17 3.13
CA ARG A 23 -23.85 25.32 2.99
C ARG A 23 -24.52 24.03 2.51
N VAL A 24 -23.85 23.26 1.64
CA VAL A 24 -24.41 22.02 1.08
C VAL A 24 -24.08 20.81 1.95
N LEU A 25 -22.84 20.68 2.44
CA LEU A 25 -22.41 19.49 3.16
C LEU A 25 -22.95 19.42 4.60
N ASN A 26 -23.10 20.55 5.32
CA ASN A 26 -23.60 20.52 6.68
C ASN A 26 -25.02 19.90 6.80
N PRO A 27 -26.01 20.26 5.97
CA PRO A 27 -27.30 19.60 5.99
C PRO A 27 -27.24 18.11 5.61
N ILE A 28 -26.31 17.71 4.74
CA ILE A 28 -26.11 16.30 4.37
C ILE A 28 -25.51 15.53 5.56
N ALA A 29 -24.49 16.08 6.22
CA ALA A 29 -23.90 15.48 7.41
C ALA A 29 -24.93 15.31 8.54
N ALA A 30 -25.73 16.35 8.82
CA ALA A 30 -26.82 16.28 9.77
C ALA A 30 -27.85 15.20 9.42
N ALA A 31 -28.20 15.02 8.15
CA ALA A 31 -29.14 13.99 7.68
C ALA A 31 -28.51 12.57 7.68
N LEU A 32 -27.19 12.47 7.60
CA LEU A 32 -26.46 11.21 7.79
C LEU A 32 -26.52 10.73 9.25
N GLY A 33 -26.62 11.64 10.22
CA GLY A 33 -26.82 11.31 11.62
C GLY A 33 -25.76 11.88 12.55
N GLU A 34 -25.84 11.47 13.80
CA GLU A 34 -24.89 11.89 14.84
C GLU A 34 -23.47 11.39 14.56
N GLY A 35 -22.48 12.23 14.84
CA GLY A 35 -21.06 11.94 14.65
C GLY A 35 -20.56 12.12 13.22
N PHE A 36 -21.39 12.52 12.25
CA PHE A 36 -20.94 12.93 10.93
C PHE A 36 -20.60 14.41 10.93
N GLU A 37 -19.35 14.75 10.61
CA GLU A 37 -18.84 16.12 10.65
C GLU A 37 -18.27 16.56 9.28
N VAL A 38 -18.41 17.83 8.94
CA VAL A 38 -17.89 18.38 7.69
C VAL A 38 -16.47 18.88 7.91
N GLU A 39 -15.56 18.38 7.10
CA GLU A 39 -14.18 18.83 7.02
C GLU A 39 -13.90 19.41 5.64
N LEU A 40 -13.27 20.59 5.58
CA LEU A 40 -12.80 21.17 4.33
C LEU A 40 -11.30 21.20 4.30
N PRO A 41 -10.66 20.84 3.17
CA PRO A 41 -9.22 20.85 3.05
C PRO A 41 -8.67 22.24 3.37
N GLN A 42 -7.58 22.27 4.12
CA GLN A 42 -6.86 23.52 4.42
C GLN A 42 -6.08 24.00 3.19
N ASP A 43 -5.69 23.07 2.35
CA ASP A 43 -4.90 23.35 1.17
C ASP A 43 -5.77 23.87 0.02
N ILE A 44 -5.29 24.88 -0.57
CA ILE A 44 -5.98 25.83 -1.46
C ILE A 44 -6.18 25.27 -2.87
N THR A 45 -5.57 24.13 -3.18
CA THR A 45 -5.50 23.55 -4.53
C THR A 45 -6.81 22.86 -4.95
N TYR A 46 -7.69 22.54 -4.03
CA TYR A 46 -8.91 21.75 -4.28
C TYR A 46 -10.19 22.57 -4.15
N GLU A 47 -10.39 23.50 -5.09
CA GLU A 47 -11.68 24.19 -5.22
C GLU A 47 -12.77 23.14 -5.52
N GLY A 48 -13.83 23.13 -4.68
CA GLY A 48 -14.96 22.21 -4.87
C GLY A 48 -14.82 20.82 -4.25
N THR A 49 -13.77 20.57 -3.45
CA THR A 49 -13.66 19.33 -2.67
C THR A 49 -14.01 19.56 -1.20
N GLY A 50 -14.76 18.66 -0.60
CA GLY A 50 -15.06 18.63 0.82
C GLY A 50 -15.19 17.20 1.32
N TYR A 51 -15.11 17.04 2.61
CA TYR A 51 -15.18 15.75 3.27
C TYR A 51 -16.32 15.73 4.29
N ILE A 52 -16.90 14.55 4.48
CA ILE A 52 -17.71 14.24 5.65
C ILE A 52 -16.99 13.14 6.41
N LEU A 53 -16.52 13.48 7.61
CA LEU A 53 -15.94 12.56 8.57
C LEU A 53 -17.05 11.69 9.15
N MET A 54 -16.84 10.38 9.21
CA MET A 54 -17.75 9.40 9.78
C MET A 54 -17.40 9.15 11.26
N PRO A 55 -18.36 8.66 12.09
CA PRO A 55 -18.11 8.39 13.52
C PRO A 55 -16.96 7.42 13.80
N ASP A 56 -16.64 6.55 12.86
CA ASP A 56 -15.55 5.56 12.93
C ASP A 56 -14.21 6.07 12.37
N GLY A 57 -14.09 7.37 12.10
CA GLY A 57 -12.88 8.01 11.59
C GLY A 57 -12.64 7.88 10.09
N LYS A 58 -13.50 7.16 9.37
CA LYS A 58 -13.46 7.11 7.91
C LYS A 58 -14.03 8.40 7.31
N ARG A 59 -13.78 8.64 6.02
CA ARG A 59 -14.21 9.86 5.35
C ARG A 59 -14.94 9.56 4.05
N LEU A 60 -15.92 10.39 3.73
CA LEU A 60 -16.53 10.51 2.41
C LEU A 60 -15.96 11.74 1.71
N ILE A 61 -15.57 11.59 0.46
CA ILE A 61 -15.06 12.67 -0.39
C ILE A 61 -16.21 13.15 -1.27
N PHE A 62 -16.43 14.45 -1.30
CA PHE A 62 -17.38 15.13 -2.16
C PHE A 62 -16.62 16.02 -3.13
N ASN A 63 -16.60 15.66 -4.41
CA ASN A 63 -16.04 16.46 -5.47
C ASN A 63 -17.16 17.14 -6.25
N TYR A 64 -17.18 18.47 -6.23
CA TYR A 64 -18.17 19.24 -6.97
C TYR A 64 -17.78 19.38 -8.42
N GLU A 65 -18.65 18.93 -9.32
CA GLU A 65 -18.52 19.13 -10.75
C GLU A 65 -19.60 20.09 -11.25
N LYS A 66 -19.15 21.21 -11.85
CA LYS A 66 -20.05 22.14 -12.51
C LYS A 66 -20.32 21.64 -13.92
N LEU A 67 -21.45 20.97 -14.09
CA LEU A 67 -21.90 20.52 -15.42
C LEU A 67 -22.36 21.70 -16.28
N ASN A 68 -22.24 21.54 -17.61
CA ASN A 68 -22.83 22.47 -18.57
C ASN A 68 -24.35 22.62 -18.31
N ALA A 69 -24.87 23.85 -18.43
CA ALA A 69 -26.27 24.21 -18.16
C ALA A 69 -26.63 24.48 -16.65
N GLY A 70 -25.65 24.81 -15.80
CA GLY A 70 -25.90 25.26 -14.42
C GLY A 70 -26.33 24.18 -13.43
N ARG A 71 -26.36 22.91 -13.83
CA ARG A 71 -26.60 21.78 -12.95
C ARG A 71 -25.27 21.34 -12.36
N GLY A 72 -25.08 21.59 -11.07
CA GLY A 72 -23.96 21.05 -10.33
C GLY A 72 -24.31 19.66 -9.77
N GLN A 73 -23.31 18.78 -9.77
CA GLN A 73 -23.39 17.50 -9.08
C GLN A 73 -22.16 17.27 -8.23
N PHE A 74 -22.31 16.40 -7.23
CA PHE A 74 -21.17 15.83 -6.52
C PHE A 74 -20.91 14.41 -7.03
N ASP A 75 -19.65 14.11 -7.30
CA ASP A 75 -19.11 12.76 -7.23
C ASP A 75 -18.79 12.48 -5.75
N VAL A 76 -19.50 11.50 -5.16
CA VAL A 76 -19.35 11.12 -3.76
C VAL A 76 -18.75 9.73 -3.69
N ARG A 77 -17.63 9.60 -3.01
CA ARG A 77 -16.90 8.33 -2.85
C ARG A 77 -16.32 8.20 -1.45
N GLY A 78 -15.99 6.98 -1.03
CA GLY A 78 -15.25 6.75 0.20
C GLY A 78 -13.76 7.11 0.04
N ASP A 79 -13.16 7.67 1.07
CA ASP A 79 -11.71 7.84 1.14
C ASP A 79 -11.05 6.50 1.50
N LEU A 80 -10.08 6.08 0.72
CA LEU A 80 -9.32 4.86 0.96
C LEU A 80 -8.09 5.10 1.86
N THR A 81 -8.06 6.23 2.57
CA THR A 81 -7.08 6.50 3.60
C THR A 81 -7.73 6.35 4.97
N VAL A 82 -7.29 5.37 5.74
CA VAL A 82 -7.81 5.07 7.09
C VAL A 82 -6.63 5.10 8.06
N GLU A 83 -6.73 5.86 9.15
CA GLU A 83 -5.67 5.99 10.17
C GLU A 83 -4.28 6.30 9.57
N ASN A 84 -4.22 7.15 8.55
CA ASN A 84 -3.02 7.49 7.77
C ASN A 84 -2.46 6.34 6.90
N ILE A 85 -3.17 5.24 6.76
CA ILE A 85 -2.82 4.13 5.89
C ILE A 85 -3.53 4.31 4.55
N SER A 86 -2.78 4.39 3.45
CA SER A 86 -3.35 4.38 2.11
C SER A 86 -3.67 2.95 1.68
N LEU A 87 -4.96 2.67 1.50
CA LEU A 87 -5.45 1.34 1.11
C LEU A 87 -5.53 1.13 -0.41
N HIS A 88 -5.15 2.13 -1.23
CA HIS A 88 -5.26 2.04 -2.68
C HIS A 88 -4.54 0.84 -3.29
N ASN A 89 -3.36 0.49 -2.77
CA ASN A 89 -2.54 -0.63 -3.25
C ASN A 89 -2.96 -1.98 -2.66
N HIS A 90 -3.93 -1.98 -1.75
CA HIS A 90 -4.40 -3.18 -1.05
C HIS A 90 -5.82 -3.60 -1.47
N LEU A 91 -6.37 -2.93 -2.46
CA LEU A 91 -7.66 -3.31 -3.03
C LEU A 91 -7.57 -4.65 -3.73
N PRO A 92 -8.59 -5.52 -3.59
CA PRO A 92 -8.68 -6.74 -4.37
C PRO A 92 -8.61 -6.44 -5.89
N HIS A 93 -7.94 -7.29 -6.65
CA HIS A 93 -7.76 -7.08 -8.09
C HIS A 93 -9.10 -6.87 -8.80
N GLY A 94 -9.17 -5.85 -9.65
CA GLY A 94 -10.40 -5.50 -10.38
C GLY A 94 -11.43 -4.71 -9.59
N THR A 95 -11.20 -4.46 -8.30
CA THR A 95 -12.10 -3.65 -7.45
C THR A 95 -11.93 -2.18 -7.77
N ARG A 96 -13.06 -1.49 -7.92
CA ARG A 96 -13.10 -0.02 -8.05
C ARG A 96 -13.64 0.60 -6.78
N ASN A 97 -13.11 1.76 -6.42
CA ASN A 97 -13.69 2.54 -5.33
C ASN A 97 -15.14 2.91 -5.67
N PRO A 98 -16.14 2.51 -4.84
CA PRO A 98 -17.53 2.80 -5.10
C PRO A 98 -17.79 4.30 -5.04
N HIS A 99 -18.61 4.77 -5.96
CA HIS A 99 -19.01 6.19 -6.00
C HIS A 99 -20.46 6.32 -6.45
N ILE A 100 -21.05 7.45 -6.11
CA ILE A 100 -22.37 7.85 -6.57
C ILE A 100 -22.34 9.31 -7.00
N ASN A 101 -23.11 9.64 -8.03
CA ASN A 101 -23.32 11.01 -8.44
C ASN A 101 -24.64 11.52 -7.88
N VAL A 102 -24.62 12.69 -7.23
CA VAL A 102 -25.80 13.32 -6.64
C VAL A 102 -25.91 14.77 -7.06
N THR A 103 -27.09 15.18 -7.49
CA THR A 103 -27.33 16.57 -7.88
C THR A 103 -27.46 17.46 -6.64
N VAL A 104 -26.79 18.60 -6.58
CA VAL A 104 -26.77 19.52 -5.43
C VAL A 104 -28.09 20.14 -5.10
N THR A 105 -29.06 20.18 -6.05
CA THR A 105 -30.41 20.73 -5.84
C THR A 105 -31.37 19.76 -5.17
N ARG A 106 -30.96 18.50 -4.97
CA ARG A 106 -31.79 17.53 -4.27
C ARG A 106 -31.83 17.82 -2.76
N PRO A 107 -32.92 17.47 -2.08
CA PRO A 107 -32.98 17.55 -0.62
C PRO A 107 -31.84 16.76 0.03
N SER A 108 -31.21 17.34 1.04
CA SER A 108 -30.08 16.70 1.77
C SER A 108 -30.46 15.35 2.39
N ALA A 109 -31.69 15.19 2.86
CA ALA A 109 -32.20 13.92 3.37
C ALA A 109 -32.25 12.81 2.30
N ASP A 110 -32.55 13.15 1.04
CA ASP A 110 -32.57 12.17 -0.05
C ASP A 110 -31.15 11.81 -0.49
N ILE A 111 -30.22 12.78 -0.48
CA ILE A 111 -28.80 12.54 -0.72
C ILE A 111 -28.24 11.61 0.36
N ALA A 112 -28.50 11.90 1.63
CA ALA A 112 -28.06 11.08 2.76
C ALA A 112 -28.63 9.65 2.69
N ARG A 113 -29.89 9.50 2.28
CA ARG A 113 -30.52 8.18 2.07
C ARG A 113 -29.83 7.39 0.96
N ASP A 114 -29.49 8.04 -0.15
CA ASP A 114 -28.76 7.40 -1.24
C ASP A 114 -27.34 6.98 -0.83
N ILE A 115 -26.63 7.82 -0.08
CA ILE A 115 -25.31 7.50 0.49
C ILE A 115 -25.41 6.26 1.38
N LYS A 116 -26.34 6.25 2.35
CA LYS A 116 -26.53 5.12 3.27
C LYS A 116 -26.91 3.83 2.56
N ARG A 117 -27.72 3.89 1.51
CA ARG A 117 -28.23 2.71 0.82
C ARG A 117 -27.27 2.19 -0.26
N ARG A 118 -26.62 3.08 -1.01
CA ARG A 118 -25.90 2.73 -2.26
C ARG A 118 -24.40 2.82 -2.13
N LEU A 119 -23.87 3.70 -1.26
CA LEU A 119 -22.43 3.91 -1.16
C LEU A 119 -21.84 3.21 0.06
N LEU A 120 -22.34 3.49 1.26
CA LEU A 120 -21.72 3.02 2.51
C LEU A 120 -21.55 1.50 2.57
N PRO A 121 -22.55 0.64 2.25
CA PRO A 121 -22.37 -0.80 2.36
C PRO A 121 -21.24 -1.34 1.49
N HIS A 122 -21.09 -0.81 0.27
CA HIS A 122 -20.02 -1.20 -0.64
C HIS A 122 -18.66 -0.65 -0.23
N TYR A 123 -18.64 0.60 0.25
CA TYR A 123 -17.43 1.23 0.74
C TYR A 123 -16.86 0.51 1.98
N GLU A 124 -17.71 0.21 2.96
CA GLU A 124 -17.33 -0.51 4.17
C GLU A 124 -16.77 -1.91 3.86
N ALA A 125 -17.41 -2.65 2.97
CA ALA A 125 -16.95 -3.96 2.55
C ALA A 125 -15.56 -3.91 1.89
N ILE A 126 -15.33 -2.89 1.03
CA ILE A 126 -14.04 -2.71 0.36
C ILE A 126 -12.95 -2.29 1.34
N VAL A 127 -13.23 -1.35 2.25
CA VAL A 127 -12.27 -0.94 3.28
C VAL A 127 -11.89 -2.12 4.16
N LEU A 128 -12.86 -2.94 4.58
CA LEU A 128 -12.59 -4.12 5.40
C LEU A 128 -11.66 -5.11 4.68
N ALA A 129 -11.97 -5.44 3.43
CA ALA A 129 -11.15 -6.35 2.63
C ALA A 129 -9.73 -5.80 2.39
N ALA A 130 -9.61 -4.50 2.11
CA ALA A 130 -8.32 -3.85 1.90
C ALA A 130 -7.48 -3.80 3.18
N LEU A 131 -8.09 -3.55 4.34
CA LEU A 131 -7.42 -3.58 5.65
C LEU A 131 -6.93 -4.99 5.99
N GLU A 132 -7.70 -6.02 5.71
CA GLU A 132 -7.29 -7.41 5.93
C GLU A 132 -6.09 -7.77 5.04
N HIS A 133 -6.14 -7.41 3.77
CA HIS A 133 -5.01 -7.60 2.85
C HIS A 133 -3.78 -6.82 3.29
N TRP A 134 -3.93 -5.56 3.71
CA TRP A 134 -2.84 -4.76 4.25
C TRP A 134 -2.20 -5.43 5.49
N ARG A 135 -3.01 -5.88 6.46
CA ARG A 135 -2.53 -6.55 7.67
C ARG A 135 -1.73 -7.81 7.33
N THR A 136 -2.24 -8.62 6.41
CA THR A 136 -1.56 -9.83 5.96
C THR A 136 -0.23 -9.50 5.27
N THR A 137 -0.21 -8.49 4.41
CA THR A 137 0.99 -8.02 3.73
C THR A 137 2.04 -7.50 4.72
N GLU A 138 1.64 -6.69 5.69
CA GLU A 138 2.56 -6.17 6.71
C GLU A 138 3.08 -7.27 7.65
N ALA A 139 2.26 -8.26 8.00
CA ALA A 139 2.71 -9.40 8.78
C ALA A 139 3.75 -10.24 8.01
N THR A 140 3.51 -10.50 6.72
CA THR A 140 4.45 -11.20 5.84
C THR A 140 5.77 -10.43 5.71
N LYS A 141 5.70 -9.10 5.51
CA LYS A 141 6.88 -8.24 5.43
C LYS A 141 7.73 -8.30 6.70
N ARG A 142 7.10 -8.17 7.87
CA ARG A 142 7.81 -8.28 9.15
C ARG A 142 8.47 -9.65 9.34
N ASN A 143 7.80 -10.72 8.91
CA ASN A 143 8.37 -12.07 8.96
C ASN A 143 9.62 -12.17 8.07
N ILE A 144 9.56 -11.68 6.82
CA ILE A 144 10.70 -11.65 5.91
C ILE A 144 11.84 -10.80 6.48
N GLU A 145 11.56 -9.64 7.06
CA GLU A 145 12.58 -8.80 7.71
C GLU A 145 13.26 -9.53 8.87
N SER A 146 12.48 -10.21 9.72
CA SER A 146 12.99 -11.01 10.83
C SER A 146 13.87 -12.16 10.34
N GLU A 147 13.40 -12.94 9.35
CA GLU A 147 14.18 -14.03 8.77
C GLU A 147 15.45 -13.50 8.08
N SER A 148 15.35 -12.41 7.32
CA SER A 148 16.48 -11.77 6.68
C SER A 148 17.58 -11.36 7.66
N THR A 149 17.19 -10.84 8.83
CA THR A 149 18.13 -10.48 9.88
C THR A 149 18.93 -11.69 10.37
N LYS A 150 18.29 -12.85 10.56
CA LYS A 150 18.97 -14.08 10.96
C LYS A 150 20.05 -14.51 9.94
N TYR A 151 19.75 -14.40 8.64
CA TYR A 151 20.72 -14.72 7.58
C TYR A 151 21.88 -13.72 7.56
N ILE A 152 21.62 -12.43 7.76
CA ILE A 152 22.67 -11.39 7.83
C ILE A 152 23.59 -11.66 9.01
N GLU A 153 23.04 -11.92 10.19
CA GLU A 153 23.80 -12.24 11.42
C GLU A 153 24.62 -13.51 11.24
N ALA A 154 24.02 -14.60 10.73
CA ALA A 154 24.71 -15.86 10.48
C ALA A 154 25.83 -15.73 9.43
N SER A 155 25.75 -14.76 8.56
CA SER A 155 26.76 -14.52 7.51
C SER A 155 28.04 -13.84 8.00
N CYS A 156 28.11 -13.42 9.26
CA CYS A 156 29.23 -12.67 9.83
C CYS A 156 29.65 -11.45 8.97
N GLY A 157 28.68 -10.74 8.41
CA GLY A 157 28.88 -9.54 7.60
C GLY A 157 29.19 -9.78 6.11
N MET A 158 29.18 -11.03 5.64
CA MET A 158 29.31 -11.34 4.21
C MET A 158 28.05 -10.95 3.42
N LEU A 159 26.87 -11.08 4.02
CA LEU A 159 25.61 -10.66 3.42
C LEU A 159 25.32 -9.20 3.81
N ARG A 160 24.98 -8.40 2.83
CA ARG A 160 24.51 -7.04 3.04
C ARG A 160 23.09 -6.93 2.54
N SER A 161 22.22 -6.34 3.33
CA SER A 161 20.87 -6.00 2.89
C SER A 161 20.96 -5.03 1.72
N ALA A 162 20.47 -5.44 0.57
CA ALA A 162 20.18 -4.49 -0.50
C ALA A 162 18.72 -4.04 -0.34
N PRO A 163 18.45 -2.78 0.00
CA PRO A 163 17.10 -2.27 -0.02
C PRO A 163 16.62 -2.30 -1.47
N HIS A 164 15.87 -3.32 -1.84
CA HIS A 164 15.24 -3.39 -3.15
C HIS A 164 13.91 -2.64 -3.10
N ASN A 165 13.97 -1.45 -3.63
CA ASN A 165 12.83 -0.55 -3.84
C ASN A 165 12.10 -0.94 -5.13
N ARG A 166 11.74 -2.20 -5.33
CA ARG A 166 10.89 -2.67 -6.44
C ARG A 166 9.83 -3.62 -5.90
N GLU A 167 8.64 -3.14 -5.92
CA GLU A 167 7.29 -3.74 -6.06
C GLU A 167 7.02 -5.24 -5.76
N SER A 168 8.02 -6.07 -5.52
CA SER A 168 7.80 -7.41 -4.99
C SER A 168 7.76 -7.35 -3.46
N VAL A 169 6.59 -7.22 -2.95
CA VAL A 169 6.22 -7.09 -1.53
C VAL A 169 6.73 -8.24 -0.65
N TYR A 170 7.36 -9.25 -1.22
CA TYR A 170 7.57 -10.55 -0.60
C TYR A 170 9.02 -11.06 -0.61
N SER A 171 10.02 -10.26 -0.98
CA SER A 171 11.40 -10.75 -0.97
C SER A 171 12.42 -9.71 -0.53
N ALA A 172 13.35 -10.12 0.32
CA ALA A 172 14.59 -9.37 0.58
C ALA A 172 15.72 -10.01 -0.22
N GLN A 173 16.47 -9.20 -0.97
CA GLN A 173 17.63 -9.64 -1.73
C GLN A 173 18.92 -9.29 -1.01
N PHE A 174 19.85 -10.25 -0.96
CA PHE A 174 21.14 -10.09 -0.33
C PHE A 174 22.25 -10.35 -1.37
N HIS A 175 23.27 -9.53 -1.33
CA HIS A 175 24.46 -9.74 -2.15
C HIS A 175 25.60 -10.24 -1.28
N ILE A 176 26.17 -11.40 -1.65
CA ILE A 176 27.36 -11.92 -1.01
C ILE A 176 28.58 -11.35 -1.75
N SER A 177 29.34 -10.47 -1.12
CA SER A 177 30.62 -10.05 -1.64
C SER A 177 31.73 -10.40 -0.67
N SER A 178 32.71 -11.21 -1.07
CA SER A 178 33.87 -11.45 -0.23
C SER A 178 34.92 -10.35 -0.50
N ASN A 179 35.34 -9.66 0.56
CA ASN A 179 36.36 -8.59 0.51
C ASN A 179 37.82 -9.13 0.55
N ARG A 180 38.06 -10.39 0.22
CA ARG A 180 39.42 -10.90 0.20
C ARG A 180 40.11 -10.45 -1.09
N ARG A 181 41.32 -9.94 -0.94
CA ARG A 181 42.21 -9.44 -2.04
C ARG A 181 42.63 -10.48 -3.10
N ASP A 182 42.16 -11.72 -2.97
CA ASP A 182 42.34 -12.74 -3.99
C ASP A 182 41.33 -12.61 -5.10
N SER A 183 41.78 -12.69 -6.31
CA SER A 183 41.08 -12.36 -7.56
C SER A 183 39.83 -13.21 -7.91
N ARG A 184 39.32 -14.00 -7.00
CA ARG A 184 38.11 -14.79 -7.16
C ARG A 184 37.10 -14.38 -6.10
N ILE A 185 36.34 -13.34 -6.40
CA ILE A 185 35.24 -12.87 -5.56
C ILE A 185 34.11 -13.88 -5.69
N MET A 186 33.78 -14.57 -4.60
CA MET A 186 32.57 -15.35 -4.54
C MET A 186 31.37 -14.36 -4.52
N SER A 187 30.49 -14.47 -5.48
CA SER A 187 29.33 -13.62 -5.59
C SER A 187 28.07 -14.43 -5.75
N GLY A 188 26.99 -13.94 -5.22
CA GLY A 188 25.68 -14.57 -5.33
C GLY A 188 24.58 -13.68 -4.80
N THR A 189 23.37 -14.08 -5.04
CA THR A 189 22.17 -13.43 -4.50
C THR A 189 21.38 -14.46 -3.72
N VAL A 190 20.99 -14.10 -2.51
CA VAL A 190 20.03 -14.84 -1.72
C VAL A 190 18.75 -14.04 -1.68
N THR A 191 17.66 -14.63 -2.12
CA THR A 191 16.31 -14.05 -1.99
C THR A 191 15.60 -14.80 -0.87
N VAL A 192 15.16 -14.06 0.15
CA VAL A 192 14.45 -14.63 1.30
C VAL A 192 12.96 -14.37 1.13
N TYR A 193 12.17 -15.43 1.25
CA TYR A 193 10.70 -15.42 1.27
C TYR A 193 10.20 -15.70 2.69
N ALA A 194 8.90 -15.70 2.89
CA ALA A 194 8.30 -15.93 4.20
C ALA A 194 8.53 -17.36 4.73
N ASP A 195 8.71 -18.33 3.85
CA ASP A 195 8.75 -19.77 4.13
C ASP A 195 10.00 -20.48 3.57
N HIS A 196 10.78 -19.81 2.72
CA HIS A 196 12.00 -20.39 2.13
C HIS A 196 12.99 -19.32 1.71
N ALA A 197 14.18 -19.73 1.27
CA ALA A 197 15.18 -18.88 0.66
C ALA A 197 15.69 -19.50 -0.63
N GLU A 198 15.88 -18.67 -1.65
CA GLU A 198 16.47 -19.03 -2.94
C GLU A 198 17.88 -18.51 -3.04
N PHE A 199 18.80 -19.39 -3.43
CA PHE A 199 20.18 -19.02 -3.75
C PHE A 199 20.34 -18.91 -5.26
N ASN A 200 20.53 -17.69 -5.75
CA ASN A 200 20.67 -17.42 -7.18
C ASN A 200 22.10 -17.03 -7.54
N ARG A 201 22.64 -17.64 -8.60
CA ARG A 201 23.93 -17.28 -9.21
C ARG A 201 25.11 -17.31 -8.23
N LEU A 202 25.23 -18.38 -7.42
CA LEU A 202 26.47 -18.61 -6.70
C LEU A 202 27.61 -18.87 -7.71
N SER A 203 28.60 -17.99 -7.77
CA SER A 203 29.74 -18.07 -8.67
C SER A 203 31.04 -18.00 -7.88
N ASN A 204 32.10 -18.62 -8.41
CA ASN A 204 33.43 -18.63 -7.83
C ASN A 204 33.49 -19.26 -6.40
N VAL A 205 32.61 -20.19 -6.10
CA VAL A 205 32.63 -20.94 -4.84
C VAL A 205 33.86 -21.89 -4.88
N PRO A 206 34.76 -21.84 -3.87
CA PRO A 206 35.84 -22.80 -3.77
C PRO A 206 35.34 -24.23 -3.79
N ALA A 207 36.01 -25.15 -4.49
CA ALA A 207 35.58 -26.54 -4.67
C ALA A 207 35.26 -27.25 -3.34
N SER A 208 36.07 -27.02 -2.29
CA SER A 208 35.85 -27.58 -0.97
C SER A 208 34.51 -27.08 -0.32
N GLN A 209 34.17 -25.82 -0.53
CA GLN A 209 32.91 -25.23 -0.03
C GLN A 209 31.72 -25.67 -0.87
N ALA A 210 31.90 -25.80 -2.21
CA ALA A 210 30.83 -26.30 -3.07
C ALA A 210 30.42 -27.74 -2.67
N LEU A 211 31.38 -28.60 -2.35
CA LEU A 211 31.10 -29.95 -1.85
C LEU A 211 30.34 -29.94 -0.52
N GLN A 212 30.66 -29.01 0.39
CA GLN A 212 29.92 -28.88 1.65
C GLN A 212 28.47 -28.43 1.41
N ILE A 213 28.27 -27.47 0.53
CA ILE A 213 26.91 -27.00 0.16
C ILE A 213 26.10 -28.15 -0.45
N ILE A 214 26.70 -28.92 -1.38
CA ILE A 214 26.04 -30.08 -2.01
C ILE A 214 25.67 -31.15 -0.96
N ARG A 215 26.56 -31.41 0.00
CA ARG A 215 26.27 -32.37 1.10
C ARG A 215 25.12 -31.89 1.96
N LEU A 216 25.10 -30.62 2.37
CA LEU A 216 24.01 -30.06 3.16
C LEU A 216 22.67 -30.11 2.40
N LEU A 217 22.67 -29.86 1.10
CA LEU A 217 21.47 -29.96 0.26
C LEU A 217 21.01 -31.43 0.13
N ALA A 218 21.94 -32.36 -0.01
CA ALA A 218 21.61 -33.79 -0.07
C ALA A 218 21.04 -34.30 1.26
N GLU A 219 21.60 -33.87 2.39
CA GLU A 219 21.08 -34.18 3.72
C GLU A 219 19.66 -33.60 3.93
N ALA A 220 19.42 -32.40 3.51
CA ALA A 220 18.10 -31.75 3.58
C ALA A 220 17.04 -32.45 2.72
N ASP A 221 17.45 -33.04 1.58
CA ASP A 221 16.57 -33.83 0.69
C ASP A 221 16.39 -35.29 1.16
N GLY A 222 16.92 -35.64 2.34
CA GLY A 222 16.80 -36.98 2.88
C GLY A 222 17.63 -38.05 2.15
N ARG A 223 18.50 -37.62 1.22
CA ARG A 223 19.46 -38.47 0.53
C ARG A 223 20.72 -38.63 1.38
N THR A 224 20.62 -39.18 2.55
CA THR A 224 21.77 -39.66 3.30
C THR A 224 22.37 -40.83 2.54
N GLY A 225 23.45 -40.51 1.80
CA GLY A 225 24.14 -41.51 1.02
C GLY A 225 24.79 -42.52 1.94
N ASP A 226 24.15 -43.66 2.08
CA ASP A 226 24.81 -44.92 2.47
C ASP A 226 25.60 -45.41 1.23
N HIS A 227 26.63 -44.67 0.88
CA HIS A 227 27.65 -45.12 -0.03
C HIS A 227 28.71 -45.81 0.81
N SER A 228 28.32 -46.96 1.39
CA SER A 228 29.26 -47.99 1.74
C SER A 228 30.11 -48.28 0.51
N ALA A 229 31.40 -48.05 0.67
CA ALA A 229 32.43 -48.36 -0.31
C ALA A 229 32.42 -49.86 -0.60
N GLU A 230 31.65 -50.31 -1.57
CA GLU A 230 31.79 -51.65 -2.16
C GLU A 230 31.99 -51.44 -3.67
N HIS A 231 33.11 -52.01 -4.10
CA HIS A 231 33.61 -52.15 -5.48
C HIS A 231 34.62 -51.10 -5.99
N LEU A 232 35.83 -51.23 -5.47
CA LEU A 232 37.02 -50.97 -6.24
C LEU A 232 38.03 -52.12 -5.97
N ASP A 233 37.71 -53.33 -6.46
CA ASP A 233 38.64 -54.39 -6.73
C ASP A 233 38.06 -55.25 -7.86
N ALA A 234 38.51 -54.97 -9.08
CA ALA A 234 38.58 -55.88 -10.22
C ALA A 234 39.41 -55.19 -11.36
#